data_2d6e6ab95325d34b0cefc6b090ed900c
#
_entry.id   2d6e6ab95325d34b0cefc6b090ed900c
#
_cell.length_a   1.000
_cell.length_b   1.000
_cell.length_c   1.000
_cell.angle_alpha   90.00
_cell.angle_beta   90.00
_cell.angle_gamma   90.00
#
_symmetry.space_group_name_H-M   'P 1'
#
loop_
_entity.id
_entity.type
_entity.pdbx_description
1 polymer ?
#
loop_
_entity_poly.entity_id
_entity_poly.type
_entity_poly.pdbx_seq_one_letter_code
_entity_poly.pdbx_strand_id
1 'polypeptide(L)'
;MRRREFLSALPATALLGSGTLARAAAPAKKGVMLMNRIAPSVSELHIADLDGSNERKLLADTRFEYNGSFAPGGGFVFTSERGGDGQSDLFRANLDGSAIKPLVTGSPVDDAGVLSPDGKTLAFVSTRNGYRANIWLLDLKSGRTRQLTGIGQVRGEEGKPDCYFRPAWSPDGKWLAFSSDRNTAWTGHDGGHGWEHTQELSIYVIKADGTGFRKVATKPGYCLGSPKWSPDGKRIVFHEMTVEATWGARRPNYVGKTPTKIVSVDVASGERVEHATDNELKLQPQFLSKGEIGYLVKYGPNEGLAYTSDRPAVKRAFIRSPHWSPDGKSVVYEKVAFQPARPVWKQLYSWDKDWTYRETDVFPQMSRQGWIVYTDKQTGNASVMVMRPDGSQKRRVFDIEGRGLDPVLVKQGLAGAFQPAWSPDGEWISFGLGAWFFLRDKANAAVWRVRVDGSGAEQLTDGKQHCGFPSYSADGKEIVYRLWSDEHKGLRVLNLDTRQTRVLTEGYDNLPGWSPDGKSIVFTRKRTEDGNFDIYTISPDGSNLFRATTHGSSDGHAVWTADNRIMWSGSQHGFRDEAALYDQTFQQYGQIYLMNRDGSGKRMLTDSKWEDSMPLFLPGQA
;
A
#
# COMPACT_ATOMS: atom_id res chain seq x y z
N MET A 1 53.72 4.02 -71.68
CA MET A 1 53.19 3.57 -73.03
C MET A 1 51.83 2.89 -72.76
N ARG A 2 50.76 3.48 -73.34
CA ARG A 2 49.57 2.84 -73.96
C ARG A 2 48.91 1.68 -73.18
N ARG A 3 47.60 1.55 -73.00
CA ARG A 3 46.40 2.11 -73.72
C ARG A 3 45.17 2.00 -72.79
N ARG A 4 44.27 2.91 -72.97
CA ARG A 4 42.86 2.87 -72.56
C ARG A 4 42.11 1.79 -73.31
N GLU A 5 41.10 1.16 -72.67
CA GLU A 5 39.88 0.78 -73.37
C GLU A 5 38.69 0.89 -72.45
N PHE A 6 37.63 1.54 -72.95
CA PHE A 6 36.29 1.73 -72.40
C PHE A 6 35.48 0.47 -72.63
N LEU A 7 34.65 0.09 -71.65
CA LEU A 7 33.40 -0.65 -71.91
C LEU A 7 32.35 -0.27 -70.90
N SER A 8 31.33 0.37 -71.44
CA SER A 8 29.90 0.55 -71.18
C SER A 8 29.29 0.10 -69.86
N ALA A 9 28.61 1.08 -69.24
CA ALA A 9 27.70 0.92 -68.13
C ALA A 9 26.37 0.26 -68.51
N LEU A 10 25.90 -0.68 -67.70
CA LEU A 10 24.50 -1.09 -67.61
C LEU A 10 24.01 -0.81 -66.19
N PRO A 11 22.80 -0.28 -65.96
CA PRO A 11 22.32 0.05 -64.62
C PRO A 11 21.84 -1.21 -63.91
N ALA A 12 22.45 -1.51 -62.75
CA ALA A 12 21.93 -2.49 -61.81
C ALA A 12 20.74 -1.87 -61.06
N THR A 13 19.57 -2.33 -61.36
CA THR A 13 18.36 -2.09 -60.58
C THR A 13 18.51 -2.73 -59.21
N ALA A 14 18.76 -1.91 -58.19
CA ALA A 14 18.70 -2.37 -56.79
C ALA A 14 17.25 -2.62 -56.41
N LEU A 15 16.86 -3.86 -56.31
CA LEU A 15 15.67 -4.30 -55.59
C LEU A 15 15.87 -4.00 -54.10
N LEU A 16 15.31 -2.87 -53.62
CA LEU A 16 15.09 -2.61 -52.22
C LEU A 16 14.05 -3.61 -51.72
N GLY A 17 14.50 -4.76 -51.26
CA GLY A 17 13.68 -5.64 -50.43
C GLY A 17 13.35 -4.90 -49.13
N SER A 18 12.08 -4.46 -49.01
CA SER A 18 11.50 -4.04 -47.75
C SER A 18 11.40 -5.23 -46.80
N GLY A 19 12.52 -5.58 -46.18
CA GLY A 19 12.54 -6.47 -45.03
C GLY A 19 11.87 -5.74 -43.86
N THR A 20 10.58 -5.94 -43.69
CA THR A 20 9.92 -5.72 -42.40
C THR A 20 10.65 -6.61 -41.41
N LEU A 21 11.49 -6.00 -40.57
CA LEU A 21 11.98 -6.62 -39.35
C LEU A 21 10.74 -7.00 -38.54
N ALA A 22 10.34 -8.27 -38.63
CA ALA A 22 9.34 -8.83 -37.76
C ALA A 22 9.85 -8.61 -36.34
N ARG A 23 9.23 -7.64 -35.64
CA ARG A 23 9.45 -7.41 -34.22
C ARG A 23 9.08 -8.73 -33.57
N ALA A 24 10.06 -9.48 -33.02
CA ALA A 24 9.80 -10.71 -32.32
C ALA A 24 8.67 -10.44 -31.32
N ALA A 25 7.58 -11.17 -31.44
CA ALA A 25 6.46 -11.04 -30.51
C ALA A 25 7.01 -11.28 -29.12
N ALA A 26 6.71 -10.38 -28.18
CA ALA A 26 7.07 -10.59 -26.79
C ALA A 26 6.52 -11.97 -26.35
N PRO A 27 7.30 -12.77 -25.59
CA PRO A 27 6.86 -14.07 -25.15
C PRO A 27 5.50 -13.94 -24.44
N ALA A 28 4.57 -14.84 -24.74
CA ALA A 28 3.24 -14.83 -24.14
C ALA A 28 3.35 -14.90 -22.61
N LYS A 29 2.59 -14.05 -21.91
CA LYS A 29 2.53 -14.04 -20.45
C LYS A 29 1.97 -15.35 -19.94
N LYS A 30 2.44 -15.85 -18.81
CA LYS A 30 1.93 -17.11 -18.20
C LYS A 30 0.57 -16.98 -17.56
N GLY A 31 0.14 -15.74 -17.24
CA GLY A 31 -1.15 -15.50 -16.63
C GLY A 31 -1.37 -14.05 -16.20
N VAL A 32 -2.53 -13.81 -15.60
CA VAL A 32 -2.93 -12.51 -15.05
C VAL A 32 -3.03 -12.62 -13.54
N MET A 33 -2.40 -11.69 -12.84
CA MET A 33 -2.59 -11.44 -11.41
C MET A 33 -3.63 -10.33 -11.25
N LEU A 34 -4.77 -10.65 -10.68
CA LEU A 34 -5.73 -9.67 -10.19
C LEU A 34 -5.45 -9.37 -8.73
N MET A 35 -5.52 -8.10 -8.36
CA MET A 35 -5.30 -7.69 -6.98
C MET A 35 -6.04 -6.40 -6.68
N ASN A 36 -6.44 -6.25 -5.42
CA ASN A 36 -6.93 -4.98 -4.92
C ASN A 36 -5.74 -4.10 -4.56
N ARG A 37 -5.79 -2.83 -4.96
CA ARG A 37 -4.83 -1.82 -4.59
C ARG A 37 -5.52 -0.69 -3.85
N ILE A 38 -5.02 -0.33 -2.67
CA ILE A 38 -5.51 0.80 -1.91
C ILE A 38 -4.48 1.92 -1.99
N ALA A 39 -4.85 2.98 -2.72
CA ALA A 39 -4.05 4.18 -2.95
C ALA A 39 -5.01 5.34 -3.33
N PRO A 40 -4.56 6.60 -3.31
CA PRO A 40 -5.31 7.68 -3.96
C PRO A 40 -5.58 7.37 -5.44
N SER A 41 -6.68 7.85 -5.99
CA SER A 41 -6.97 7.72 -7.42
C SER A 41 -6.24 8.76 -8.26
N VAL A 42 -5.91 9.90 -7.66
CA VAL A 42 -5.15 11.00 -8.27
C VAL A 42 -4.15 11.53 -7.25
N SER A 43 -2.94 11.81 -7.71
CA SER A 43 -1.93 12.58 -6.97
C SER A 43 -1.21 13.50 -7.95
N GLU A 44 -1.23 14.81 -7.67
CA GLU A 44 -0.67 15.85 -8.52
C GLU A 44 0.17 16.83 -7.69
N LEU A 45 1.31 17.24 -8.21
CA LEU A 45 2.16 18.23 -7.56
C LEU A 45 1.74 19.66 -7.92
N HIS A 46 1.57 20.46 -6.90
CA HIS A 46 1.25 21.89 -6.98
C HIS A 46 2.30 22.73 -6.27
N ILE A 47 2.45 23.96 -6.69
CA ILE A 47 3.24 25.00 -6.03
C ILE A 47 2.35 26.20 -5.74
N ALA A 48 2.55 26.84 -4.60
CA ALA A 48 1.89 28.08 -4.21
C ALA A 48 2.86 28.98 -3.43
N ASP A 49 2.50 30.23 -3.25
CA ASP A 49 3.14 31.11 -2.28
C ASP A 49 2.76 30.69 -0.84
N LEU A 50 3.49 31.18 0.16
CA LEU A 50 3.25 30.77 1.56
C LEU A 50 1.85 31.11 2.10
N ASP A 51 1.18 32.10 1.52
CA ASP A 51 -0.19 32.49 1.85
C ASP A 51 -1.25 31.69 1.04
N GLY A 52 -0.80 30.74 0.22
CA GLY A 52 -1.63 29.95 -0.66
C GLY A 52 -2.05 30.63 -1.97
N SER A 53 -1.60 31.87 -2.21
CA SER A 53 -1.82 32.56 -3.50
C SER A 53 -0.96 31.97 -4.61
N ASN A 54 -1.25 32.35 -5.85
CA ASN A 54 -0.53 31.93 -7.06
C ASN A 54 -0.40 30.39 -7.20
N GLU A 55 -1.35 29.65 -6.63
CA GLU A 55 -1.36 28.18 -6.75
C GLU A 55 -1.45 27.75 -8.20
N ARG A 56 -0.57 26.84 -8.59
CA ARG A 56 -0.61 26.20 -9.91
C ARG A 56 -0.09 24.78 -9.88
N LYS A 57 -0.57 23.95 -10.78
CA LYS A 57 -0.05 22.62 -11.04
C LYS A 57 1.37 22.71 -11.61
N LEU A 58 2.28 21.85 -11.13
CA LEU A 58 3.68 21.83 -11.56
C LEU A 58 3.88 21.08 -12.89
N LEU A 59 3.19 19.98 -13.09
CA LEU A 59 3.38 19.10 -14.25
C LEU A 59 2.11 19.04 -15.09
N ALA A 60 2.21 19.30 -16.38
CA ALA A 60 1.07 19.24 -17.30
C ALA A 60 0.59 17.79 -17.54
N ASP A 61 1.53 16.85 -17.69
CA ASP A 61 1.26 15.42 -17.85
C ASP A 61 1.29 14.73 -16.47
N THR A 62 0.11 14.46 -15.92
CA THR A 62 -0.04 13.80 -14.62
C THR A 62 0.09 12.29 -14.78
N ARG A 63 1.05 11.73 -14.04
CA ARG A 63 1.35 10.30 -14.02
C ARG A 63 1.44 9.75 -12.60
N PHE A 64 0.63 10.29 -11.69
CA PHE A 64 0.65 9.97 -10.28
C PHE A 64 1.97 10.40 -9.62
N GLU A 65 2.08 11.68 -9.32
CA GLU A 65 3.28 12.31 -8.76
C GLU A 65 3.11 12.63 -7.27
N TYR A 66 4.18 12.45 -6.50
CA TYR A 66 4.20 12.72 -5.06
C TYR A 66 5.61 13.04 -4.53
N ASN A 67 5.71 13.37 -3.24
CA ASN A 67 6.96 13.67 -2.53
C ASN A 67 7.87 14.68 -3.27
N GLY A 68 7.28 15.80 -3.70
CA GLY A 68 8.03 16.89 -4.33
C GLY A 68 8.96 17.58 -3.34
N SER A 69 10.23 17.84 -3.73
CA SER A 69 11.22 18.58 -2.95
C SER A 69 11.97 19.60 -3.81
N PHE A 70 12.17 20.82 -3.30
CA PHE A 70 12.94 21.83 -4.03
C PHE A 70 14.38 21.38 -4.24
N ALA A 71 14.93 21.68 -5.42
CA ALA A 71 16.30 21.39 -5.78
C ALA A 71 17.19 22.63 -5.67
N PRO A 72 18.40 22.54 -5.11
CA PRO A 72 19.39 23.62 -5.19
C PRO A 72 19.65 24.01 -6.64
N GLY A 73 19.77 25.33 -6.89
CA GLY A 73 19.97 25.85 -8.24
C GLY A 73 18.69 25.89 -9.11
N GLY A 74 17.52 25.67 -8.51
CA GLY A 74 16.22 25.73 -9.17
C GLY A 74 15.66 24.37 -9.56
N GLY A 75 14.33 24.31 -9.80
CA GLY A 75 13.60 23.09 -10.09
C GLY A 75 13.23 22.29 -8.84
N PHE A 76 12.79 21.07 -9.04
CA PHE A 76 12.37 20.15 -7.97
C PHE A 76 12.65 18.70 -8.34
N VAL A 77 12.81 17.87 -7.31
CA VAL A 77 12.85 16.40 -7.42
C VAL A 77 11.49 15.86 -6.97
N PHE A 78 11.02 14.81 -7.59
CA PHE A 78 9.73 14.20 -7.28
C PHE A 78 9.71 12.71 -7.59
N THR A 79 8.79 12.02 -6.96
CA THR A 79 8.47 10.62 -7.26
C THR A 79 7.31 10.57 -8.25
N SER A 80 7.37 9.65 -9.21
CA SER A 80 6.33 9.47 -10.23
C SER A 80 6.19 8.01 -10.64
N GLU A 81 4.95 7.61 -10.91
CA GLU A 81 4.62 6.28 -11.44
C GLU A 81 4.53 6.24 -12.98
N ARG A 82 5.23 7.14 -13.66
CA ARG A 82 5.23 7.19 -15.15
C ARG A 82 5.89 6.00 -15.83
N GLY A 83 6.63 5.17 -15.09
CA GLY A 83 7.14 3.87 -15.54
C GLY A 83 6.08 2.77 -15.61
N GLY A 84 4.93 2.97 -14.96
CA GLY A 84 3.81 2.06 -14.84
C GLY A 84 3.14 2.18 -13.47
N ASP A 85 1.82 2.09 -13.42
CA ASP A 85 1.06 2.27 -12.18
C ASP A 85 1.53 1.31 -11.07
N GLY A 86 2.01 1.87 -9.98
CA GLY A 86 2.59 1.16 -8.85
C GLY A 86 4.12 1.10 -8.85
N GLN A 87 4.78 1.51 -9.93
CA GLN A 87 6.23 1.63 -10.01
C GLN A 87 6.66 3.05 -9.66
N SER A 88 7.32 3.22 -8.52
CA SER A 88 7.79 4.50 -8.01
C SER A 88 9.22 4.76 -8.46
N ASP A 89 9.42 5.80 -9.25
CA ASP A 89 10.73 6.24 -9.75
C ASP A 89 10.97 7.72 -9.42
N LEU A 90 12.23 8.16 -9.41
CA LEU A 90 12.62 9.53 -9.10
C LEU A 90 12.99 10.33 -10.34
N PHE A 91 12.43 11.53 -10.41
CA PHE A 91 12.63 12.48 -11.51
C PHE A 91 13.02 13.87 -10.99
N ARG A 92 13.58 14.66 -11.88
CA ARG A 92 13.82 16.10 -11.69
C ARG A 92 13.15 16.89 -12.81
N ALA A 93 12.61 18.07 -12.50
CA ALA A 93 12.08 19.03 -13.46
C ALA A 93 12.36 20.47 -13.04
N ASN A 94 12.19 21.41 -13.98
CA ASN A 94 12.15 22.84 -13.68
C ASN A 94 10.83 23.20 -12.97
N LEU A 95 10.80 24.31 -12.23
CA LEU A 95 9.58 24.77 -11.54
C LEU A 95 8.42 25.14 -12.50
N ASP A 96 8.69 25.35 -13.78
CA ASP A 96 7.66 25.53 -14.81
C ASP A 96 7.10 24.21 -15.36
N GLY A 97 7.58 23.08 -14.84
CA GLY A 97 7.18 21.74 -15.29
C GLY A 97 7.93 21.21 -16.50
N SER A 98 8.85 22.00 -17.06
CA SER A 98 9.67 21.60 -18.21
C SER A 98 10.87 20.74 -17.80
N ALA A 99 11.57 20.17 -18.82
CA ALA A 99 12.83 19.46 -18.67
C ALA A 99 12.76 18.26 -17.67
N ILE A 100 11.67 17.51 -17.70
CA ILE A 100 11.54 16.29 -16.88
C ILE A 100 12.64 15.29 -17.26
N LYS A 101 13.47 14.90 -16.28
CA LYS A 101 14.55 13.94 -16.46
C LYS A 101 14.50 12.87 -15.37
N PRO A 102 14.69 11.59 -15.72
CA PRO A 102 14.85 10.53 -14.73
C PRO A 102 16.16 10.71 -13.95
N LEU A 103 16.11 10.44 -12.66
CA LEU A 103 17.27 10.38 -11.76
C LEU A 103 17.57 8.94 -11.33
N VAL A 104 16.56 8.24 -10.88
CA VAL A 104 16.62 6.83 -10.48
C VAL A 104 15.38 6.15 -11.01
N THR A 105 15.57 5.07 -11.76
CA THR A 105 14.50 4.26 -12.34
C THR A 105 14.81 2.78 -12.22
N GLY A 106 13.80 1.94 -12.21
CA GLY A 106 13.97 0.49 -12.17
C GLY A 106 12.81 -0.23 -11.50
N SER A 107 13.00 -1.50 -11.16
CA SER A 107 11.95 -2.32 -10.57
C SER A 107 11.70 -2.12 -9.07
N PRO A 108 12.66 -1.68 -8.23
CA PRO A 108 12.38 -1.37 -6.82
C PRO A 108 11.52 -0.11 -6.68
N VAL A 109 10.93 0.06 -5.51
CA VAL A 109 10.35 1.34 -5.09
C VAL A 109 11.50 2.31 -4.83
N ASP A 110 11.53 3.45 -5.53
CA ASP A 110 12.43 4.57 -5.29
C ASP A 110 11.59 5.81 -4.94
N ASP A 111 11.77 6.39 -3.75
CA ASP A 111 10.88 7.43 -3.21
C ASP A 111 11.63 8.47 -2.36
N ALA A 112 10.92 9.58 -2.05
CA ALA A 112 11.34 10.63 -1.12
C ALA A 112 12.75 11.19 -1.41
N GLY A 113 13.04 11.47 -2.67
CA GLY A 113 14.33 12.00 -3.13
C GLY A 113 14.57 13.44 -2.68
N VAL A 114 15.75 13.72 -2.09
CA VAL A 114 16.20 15.04 -1.69
C VAL A 114 17.65 15.29 -2.10
N LEU A 115 17.93 16.42 -2.74
CA LEU A 115 19.28 16.79 -3.14
C LEU A 115 20.08 17.39 -1.99
N SER A 116 21.38 17.08 -1.93
CA SER A 116 22.32 17.77 -1.02
C SER A 116 22.33 19.27 -1.31
N PRO A 117 22.67 20.14 -0.33
CA PRO A 117 22.70 21.60 -0.52
C PRO A 117 23.58 22.07 -1.68
N ASP A 118 24.64 21.33 -2.01
CA ASP A 118 25.52 21.60 -3.17
C ASP A 118 24.99 21.05 -4.50
N GLY A 119 23.84 20.36 -4.49
CA GLY A 119 23.17 19.80 -5.65
C GLY A 119 23.86 18.60 -6.31
N LYS A 120 24.86 17.98 -5.67
CA LYS A 120 25.68 16.90 -6.30
C LYS A 120 25.25 15.51 -5.94
N THR A 121 24.59 15.32 -4.80
CA THR A 121 24.19 14.00 -4.30
C THR A 121 22.68 13.97 -4.03
N LEU A 122 22.00 12.95 -4.54
CA LEU A 122 20.62 12.67 -4.22
C LEU A 122 20.57 11.63 -3.09
N ALA A 123 19.91 11.94 -1.99
CA ALA A 123 19.51 10.95 -0.99
C ALA A 123 18.06 10.53 -1.27
N PHE A 124 17.78 9.25 -1.20
CA PHE A 124 16.46 8.70 -1.49
C PHE A 124 16.22 7.39 -0.75
N VAL A 125 14.98 6.98 -0.65
CA VAL A 125 14.58 5.68 -0.10
C VAL A 125 14.44 4.68 -1.24
N SER A 126 14.95 3.46 -1.06
CA SER A 126 14.80 2.40 -2.05
C SER A 126 14.67 1.02 -1.40
N THR A 127 13.88 0.15 -2.03
CA THR A 127 13.67 -1.26 -1.65
C THR A 127 14.60 -2.23 -2.37
N ARG A 128 15.53 -1.75 -3.19
CA ARG A 128 16.40 -2.56 -4.09
C ARG A 128 17.28 -3.61 -3.41
N ASN A 129 17.42 -3.57 -2.11
CA ASN A 129 18.15 -4.59 -1.35
C ASN A 129 17.25 -5.26 -0.32
N GLY A 130 16.76 -6.46 -0.64
CA GLY A 130 15.96 -7.27 0.27
C GLY A 130 14.56 -6.75 0.54
N TYR A 131 14.00 -5.93 -0.35
CA TYR A 131 12.64 -5.36 -0.26
C TYR A 131 12.38 -4.52 1.01
N ARG A 132 13.43 -4.00 1.62
CA ARG A 132 13.35 -3.13 2.79
C ARG A 132 13.66 -1.69 2.39
N ALA A 133 12.86 -0.76 2.88
CA ALA A 133 13.09 0.67 2.68
C ALA A 133 14.40 1.09 3.33
N ASN A 134 15.39 1.41 2.54
CA ASN A 134 16.72 1.86 2.97
C ASN A 134 17.07 3.19 2.31
N ILE A 135 17.89 3.99 2.97
CA ILE A 135 18.42 5.23 2.39
C ILE A 135 19.62 4.89 1.50
N TRP A 136 19.56 5.42 0.29
CA TRP A 136 20.59 5.33 -0.74
C TRP A 136 21.06 6.70 -1.14
N LEU A 137 22.27 6.80 -1.62
CA LEU A 137 22.85 8.00 -2.19
C LEU A 137 23.23 7.76 -3.66
N LEU A 138 22.85 8.70 -4.52
CA LEU A 138 23.26 8.75 -5.93
C LEU A 138 24.18 9.96 -6.12
N ASP A 139 25.41 9.74 -6.57
CA ASP A 139 26.28 10.78 -7.08
C ASP A 139 25.86 11.16 -8.49
N LEU A 140 25.37 12.41 -8.67
CA LEU A 140 24.81 12.85 -9.95
C LEU A 140 25.84 12.98 -11.08
N LYS A 141 27.12 13.16 -10.74
CA LYS A 141 28.17 13.26 -11.74
C LYS A 141 28.59 11.90 -12.29
N SER A 142 28.76 10.93 -11.41
CA SER A 142 29.22 9.59 -11.81
C SER A 142 28.09 8.61 -12.12
N GLY A 143 26.84 8.92 -11.70
CA GLY A 143 25.69 8.01 -11.79
C GLY A 143 25.76 6.82 -10.82
N ARG A 144 26.75 6.78 -9.91
CA ARG A 144 26.90 5.66 -8.97
C ARG A 144 25.99 5.81 -7.77
N THR A 145 25.29 4.71 -7.43
CA THR A 145 24.49 4.59 -6.23
C THR A 145 25.22 3.80 -5.16
N ARG A 146 24.98 4.14 -3.89
CA ARG A 146 25.42 3.34 -2.75
C ARG A 146 24.38 3.33 -1.65
N GLN A 147 24.25 2.20 -0.97
CA GLN A 147 23.40 2.06 0.20
C GLN A 147 24.06 2.73 1.41
N LEU A 148 23.25 3.44 2.22
CA LEU A 148 23.72 4.14 3.41
C LEU A 148 23.23 3.45 4.70
N THR A 149 22.03 2.91 4.71
CA THR A 149 21.40 2.28 5.89
C THR A 149 21.11 0.80 5.67
N GLY A 150 20.77 0.05 6.73
CA GLY A 150 20.49 -1.39 6.63
C GLY A 150 21.71 -2.27 6.33
N ILE A 151 22.92 -1.74 6.45
CA ILE A 151 24.19 -2.43 6.23
C ILE A 151 25.19 -2.19 7.36
N GLY A 152 26.12 -3.11 7.54
CA GLY A 152 27.17 -2.97 8.55
C GLY A 152 26.62 -2.68 9.95
N GLN A 153 27.17 -1.68 10.62
CA GLN A 153 26.74 -1.26 11.95
C GLN A 153 25.34 -0.61 11.99
N VAL A 154 24.82 -0.20 10.84
CA VAL A 154 23.48 0.41 10.71
C VAL A 154 22.39 -0.64 10.53
N ARG A 155 22.74 -1.88 10.18
CA ARG A 155 21.78 -2.98 10.05
C ARG A 155 21.12 -3.29 11.39
N GLY A 156 19.79 -3.48 11.36
CA GLY A 156 19.02 -3.90 12.52
C GLY A 156 19.20 -5.39 12.86
N GLU A 157 18.57 -5.79 13.95
CA GLU A 157 18.52 -7.18 14.41
C GLU A 157 17.69 -8.03 13.47
N GLU A 158 18.09 -9.28 13.28
CA GLU A 158 17.34 -10.22 12.46
C GLU A 158 15.95 -10.49 13.05
N GLY A 159 14.94 -10.56 12.19
CA GLY A 159 13.54 -10.80 12.59
C GLY A 159 12.81 -9.57 13.12
N LYS A 160 13.49 -8.45 13.35
CA LYS A 160 12.86 -7.18 13.75
C LYS A 160 12.63 -6.23 12.58
N PRO A 161 11.74 -5.22 12.73
CA PRO A 161 11.66 -4.09 11.81
C PRO A 161 13.03 -3.45 11.61
N ASP A 162 13.34 -3.08 10.37
CA ASP A 162 14.60 -2.44 9.98
C ASP A 162 14.43 -1.66 8.68
N CYS A 163 13.60 -0.61 8.72
CA CYS A 163 13.34 0.28 7.60
C CYS A 163 13.69 1.72 7.95
N TYR A 164 14.01 2.53 6.93
CA TYR A 164 14.53 3.89 7.07
C TYR A 164 13.82 4.79 6.07
N PHE A 165 13.27 5.93 6.54
CA PHE A 165 12.34 6.77 5.79
C PHE A 165 12.69 8.25 5.87
N ARG A 166 12.23 9.04 4.89
CA ARG A 166 12.22 10.50 4.92
C ARG A 166 13.59 11.14 5.18
N PRO A 167 14.61 10.88 4.33
CA PRO A 167 15.91 11.51 4.49
C PRO A 167 15.84 13.02 4.35
N ALA A 168 16.61 13.74 5.17
CA ALA A 168 16.75 15.19 5.11
C ALA A 168 18.21 15.59 5.33
N TRP A 169 18.78 16.35 4.41
CA TRP A 169 20.14 16.85 4.52
C TRP A 169 20.29 17.95 5.56
N SER A 170 21.40 17.92 6.31
CA SER A 170 21.82 19.09 7.09
C SER A 170 22.24 20.25 6.17
N PRO A 171 22.12 21.50 6.61
CA PRO A 171 22.47 22.67 5.78
C PRO A 171 23.93 22.68 5.27
N ASP A 172 24.85 22.05 6.01
CA ASP A 172 26.26 21.91 5.60
C ASP A 172 26.52 20.71 4.66
N GLY A 173 25.48 19.93 4.34
CA GLY A 173 25.56 18.76 3.46
C GLY A 173 26.33 17.55 3.99
N LYS A 174 26.70 17.56 5.29
CA LYS A 174 27.50 16.47 5.86
C LYS A 174 26.68 15.37 6.50
N TRP A 175 25.46 15.68 6.97
CA TRP A 175 24.62 14.77 7.71
C TRP A 175 23.28 14.56 7.01
N LEU A 176 22.69 13.41 7.29
CA LEU A 176 21.30 13.07 6.97
C LEU A 176 20.57 12.75 8.27
N ALA A 177 19.38 13.35 8.43
CA ALA A 177 18.39 12.94 9.42
C ALA A 177 17.33 12.08 8.74
N PHE A 178 16.77 11.12 9.47
CA PHE A 178 15.70 10.24 8.96
C PHE A 178 14.94 9.59 10.11
N SER A 179 13.74 9.08 9.83
CA SER A 179 12.98 8.23 10.75
C SER A 179 13.25 6.76 10.48
N SER A 180 13.17 5.92 11.53
CA SER A 180 13.36 4.47 11.40
C SER A 180 12.63 3.69 12.49
N ASP A 181 12.07 2.53 12.11
CA ASP A 181 11.52 1.51 13.01
C ASP A 181 12.57 0.47 13.48
N ARG A 182 13.83 0.73 13.21
CA ARG A 182 14.94 -0.18 13.48
C ARG A 182 14.93 -0.72 14.90
N ASN A 183 14.95 -2.06 15.02
CA ASN A 183 14.99 -2.82 16.28
C ASN A 183 13.77 -2.62 17.18
N THR A 184 12.66 -2.10 16.68
CA THR A 184 11.39 -2.09 17.40
C THR A 184 10.77 -3.49 17.41
N ALA A 185 9.71 -3.68 18.19
CA ALA A 185 8.95 -4.93 18.16
C ALA A 185 7.94 -4.93 17.00
N TRP A 186 7.69 -6.09 16.42
CA TRP A 186 6.48 -6.31 15.63
C TRP A 186 5.30 -6.37 16.59
N THR A 187 4.43 -5.39 16.57
CA THR A 187 3.24 -5.36 17.43
C THR A 187 1.99 -5.19 16.59
N GLY A 188 0.99 -6.05 16.83
CA GLY A 188 -0.36 -5.86 16.35
C GLY A 188 -1.08 -4.82 17.19
N HIS A 189 -2.18 -4.27 16.66
CA HIS A 189 -3.02 -3.36 17.43
C HIS A 189 -3.80 -4.07 18.51
N ASP A 190 -3.93 -3.40 19.64
CA ASP A 190 -4.79 -3.85 20.72
C ASP A 190 -6.24 -3.97 20.22
N GLY A 191 -6.94 -5.01 20.66
CA GLY A 191 -8.30 -5.31 20.19
C GLY A 191 -8.40 -6.06 18.85
N GLY A 192 -7.32 -6.33 18.15
CA GLY A 192 -7.29 -7.26 17.01
C GLY A 192 -8.03 -6.82 15.77
N HIS A 193 -8.06 -5.54 15.51
CA HIS A 193 -8.82 -4.97 14.40
C HIS A 193 -8.14 -5.07 13.05
N GLY A 194 -7.05 -5.74 12.92
CA GLY A 194 -6.39 -5.86 11.67
C GLY A 194 -4.91 -6.10 11.82
N TRP A 195 -4.28 -6.20 10.72
CA TRP A 195 -2.87 -6.41 10.50
C TRP A 195 -2.13 -5.10 10.19
N GLU A 196 -2.72 -4.01 10.64
CA GLU A 196 -2.18 -2.68 10.49
C GLU A 196 -1.08 -2.47 11.50
N HIS A 197 0.14 -2.49 11.04
CA HIS A 197 1.27 -2.17 11.86
C HIS A 197 1.69 -0.73 11.70
N THR A 198 1.48 0.05 12.69
CA THR A 198 2.29 1.23 12.85
C THR A 198 3.30 0.96 13.93
N GLN A 199 4.55 0.90 13.55
CA GLN A 199 5.64 0.66 14.48
C GLN A 199 6.08 1.97 15.15
N GLU A 200 6.76 1.86 16.27
CA GLU A 200 7.51 2.99 16.81
C GLU A 200 8.52 3.47 15.77
N LEU A 201 8.58 4.78 15.57
CA LEU A 201 9.64 5.42 14.80
C LEU A 201 10.48 6.30 15.71
N SER A 202 11.78 6.27 15.52
CA SER A 202 12.74 7.16 16.17
C SER A 202 13.50 7.97 15.12
N ILE A 203 14.04 9.12 15.51
CA ILE A 203 14.85 9.98 14.64
C ILE A 203 16.32 9.63 14.82
N TYR A 204 16.99 9.41 13.71
CA TYR A 204 18.42 9.10 13.62
C TYR A 204 19.15 10.11 12.74
N VAL A 205 20.46 10.19 12.93
CA VAL A 205 21.37 10.90 12.02
C VAL A 205 22.53 9.99 11.61
N ILE A 206 23.06 10.24 10.42
CA ILE A 206 24.25 9.61 9.88
C ILE A 206 24.99 10.59 8.99
N LYS A 207 26.31 10.52 8.93
CA LYS A 207 27.07 11.29 7.94
C LYS A 207 26.91 10.71 6.55
N ALA A 208 27.03 11.58 5.56
CA ALA A 208 26.95 11.17 4.16
C ALA A 208 28.02 10.11 3.78
N ASP A 209 29.13 10.01 4.50
CA ASP A 209 30.15 8.97 4.33
C ASP A 209 29.79 7.61 4.97
N GLY A 210 28.69 7.54 5.75
CA GLY A 210 28.24 6.35 6.47
C GLY A 210 28.72 6.26 7.92
N THR A 211 29.50 7.21 8.40
CA THR A 211 29.96 7.25 9.79
C THR A 211 29.02 8.04 10.70
N GLY A 212 29.24 7.98 12.01
CA GLY A 212 28.52 8.79 13.00
C GLY A 212 27.04 8.44 13.16
N PHE A 213 26.62 7.24 12.78
CA PHE A 213 25.24 6.78 12.97
C PHE A 213 24.85 6.82 14.44
N ARG A 214 23.77 7.52 14.77
CA ARG A 214 23.23 7.57 16.14
C ARG A 214 21.76 7.99 16.16
N LYS A 215 21.08 7.59 17.23
CA LYS A 215 19.71 8.02 17.53
C LYS A 215 19.77 9.41 18.20
N VAL A 216 18.94 10.35 17.75
CA VAL A 216 18.88 11.72 18.32
C VAL A 216 17.56 12.02 19.02
N ALA A 217 16.47 11.32 18.65
CA ALA A 217 15.21 11.42 19.37
C ALA A 217 14.49 10.07 19.38
N THR A 218 13.99 9.71 20.55
CA THR A 218 13.14 8.52 20.73
C THR A 218 12.18 8.76 21.89
N LYS A 219 11.04 8.11 21.84
CA LYS A 219 10.06 8.11 22.92
C LYS A 219 9.27 6.78 22.84
N PRO A 220 9.39 5.91 23.84
CA PRO A 220 8.71 4.62 23.84
C PRO A 220 7.19 4.76 23.64
N GLY A 221 6.61 3.95 22.77
CA GLY A 221 5.19 4.00 22.42
C GLY A 221 4.82 5.14 21.46
N TYR A 222 5.80 5.80 20.82
CA TYR A 222 5.55 6.92 19.91
C TYR A 222 6.16 6.70 18.52
N CYS A 223 5.48 7.26 17.53
CA CYS A 223 5.95 7.44 16.17
C CYS A 223 6.47 8.88 16.01
N LEU A 224 7.76 9.03 15.73
CA LEU A 224 8.43 10.31 15.45
C LEU A 224 8.76 10.35 13.95
N GLY A 225 8.17 11.27 13.19
CA GLY A 225 8.27 11.22 11.74
C GLY A 225 8.61 12.54 11.04
N SER A 226 8.99 12.43 9.77
CA SER A 226 9.30 13.53 8.86
C SER A 226 10.33 14.52 9.40
N PRO A 227 11.54 14.09 9.78
CA PRO A 227 12.56 14.98 10.35
C PRO A 227 13.06 16.00 9.32
N LYS A 228 13.27 17.24 9.76
CA LYS A 228 13.90 18.33 8.99
C LYS A 228 14.87 19.12 9.86
N TRP A 229 16.02 19.48 9.31
CA TRP A 229 17.01 20.29 9.98
C TRP A 229 16.60 21.77 10.08
N SER A 230 17.00 22.41 11.17
CA SER A 230 16.98 23.88 11.25
C SER A 230 18.01 24.51 10.32
N PRO A 231 17.80 25.76 9.86
CA PRO A 231 18.73 26.44 8.96
C PRO A 231 20.16 26.59 9.52
N ASP A 232 20.33 26.63 10.84
CA ASP A 232 21.64 26.69 11.52
C ASP A 232 22.26 25.30 11.77
N GLY A 233 21.55 24.22 11.41
CA GLY A 233 22.01 22.84 11.57
C GLY A 233 22.08 22.33 13.00
N LYS A 234 21.50 23.05 13.97
CA LYS A 234 21.59 22.67 15.39
C LYS A 234 20.42 21.83 15.86
N ARG A 235 19.24 21.99 15.27
CA ARG A 235 18.03 21.28 15.69
C ARG A 235 17.42 20.49 14.54
N ILE A 236 16.66 19.45 14.91
CA ILE A 236 15.81 18.69 13.99
C ILE A 236 14.37 18.82 14.49
N VAL A 237 13.47 19.27 13.63
CA VAL A 237 12.02 19.29 13.88
C VAL A 237 11.37 18.03 13.29
N PHE A 238 10.36 17.49 13.98
CA PHE A 238 9.58 16.31 13.58
C PHE A 238 8.18 16.40 14.20
N HIS A 239 7.24 15.61 13.68
CA HIS A 239 5.98 15.38 14.36
C HIS A 239 6.09 14.18 15.31
N GLU A 240 5.31 14.21 16.38
CA GLU A 240 5.28 13.17 17.41
C GLU A 240 3.83 12.78 17.71
N MET A 241 3.52 11.48 17.60
CA MET A 241 2.21 10.93 17.97
C MET A 241 2.35 9.56 18.63
N THR A 242 1.39 9.14 19.43
CA THR A 242 1.41 7.79 20.01
C THR A 242 1.23 6.74 18.91
N VAL A 243 1.77 5.54 19.10
CA VAL A 243 1.56 4.41 18.19
C VAL A 243 0.07 4.12 18.05
N GLU A 244 -0.70 4.20 19.14
CA GLU A 244 -2.15 4.04 19.10
C GLU A 244 -2.85 5.12 18.25
N ALA A 245 -2.42 6.38 18.37
CA ALA A 245 -2.97 7.47 17.56
C ALA A 245 -2.69 7.29 16.05
N THR A 246 -1.59 6.67 15.68
CA THR A 246 -1.30 6.37 14.27
C THR A 246 -2.34 5.45 13.65
N TRP A 247 -2.81 4.47 14.41
CA TRP A 247 -3.91 3.60 13.99
C TRP A 247 -5.23 4.39 13.87
N GLY A 248 -5.54 5.28 14.81
CA GLY A 248 -6.73 6.13 14.81
C GLY A 248 -6.74 7.13 13.65
N ALA A 249 -5.60 7.68 13.27
CA ALA A 249 -5.47 8.67 12.20
C ALA A 249 -5.97 8.17 10.83
N ARG A 250 -6.07 6.87 10.64
CA ARG A 250 -6.53 6.22 9.39
C ARG A 250 -8.01 5.88 9.39
N ARG A 251 -8.71 6.14 10.50
CA ARG A 251 -10.10 5.71 10.67
C ARG A 251 -11.03 6.92 10.71
N PRO A 252 -12.08 6.97 9.86
CA PRO A 252 -12.98 8.12 9.78
C PRO A 252 -13.56 8.55 11.12
N ASN A 253 -13.84 7.59 12.03
CA ASN A 253 -14.45 7.85 13.32
C ASN A 253 -13.46 8.31 14.41
N TYR A 254 -12.15 8.21 14.16
CA TYR A 254 -11.10 8.50 15.14
C TYR A 254 -10.13 9.60 14.71
N VAL A 255 -10.06 9.91 13.42
CA VAL A 255 -9.09 10.84 12.88
C VAL A 255 -9.09 12.22 13.56
N GLY A 256 -10.26 12.77 13.89
CA GLY A 256 -10.39 14.02 14.64
C GLY A 256 -10.03 13.92 16.14
N LYS A 257 -9.65 12.74 16.61
CA LYS A 257 -9.28 12.46 18.01
C LYS A 257 -7.83 11.97 18.13
N THR A 258 -7.01 12.22 17.15
CA THR A 258 -5.62 11.76 17.07
C THR A 258 -4.64 12.94 17.06
N PRO A 259 -4.46 13.63 18.20
CA PRO A 259 -3.59 14.79 18.27
C PRO A 259 -2.13 14.40 18.06
N THR A 260 -1.39 15.29 17.40
CA THR A 260 0.05 15.20 17.29
C THR A 260 0.71 16.47 17.81
N LYS A 261 1.98 16.37 18.15
CA LYS A 261 2.80 17.51 18.52
C LYS A 261 3.85 17.77 17.44
N ILE A 262 4.17 19.04 17.24
CA ILE A 262 5.37 19.45 16.52
C ILE A 262 6.46 19.71 17.55
N VAL A 263 7.56 18.95 17.45
CA VAL A 263 8.65 18.96 18.42
C VAL A 263 9.97 19.15 17.69
N SER A 264 10.92 19.87 18.31
CA SER A 264 12.30 19.85 17.85
C SER A 264 13.25 19.37 18.93
N VAL A 265 14.37 18.80 18.50
CA VAL A 265 15.46 18.34 19.37
C VAL A 265 16.76 19.06 19.00
N ASP A 266 17.52 19.53 19.97
CA ASP A 266 18.89 19.95 19.76
C ASP A 266 19.78 18.72 19.58
N VAL A 267 20.52 18.67 18.47
CA VAL A 267 21.25 17.48 18.04
C VAL A 267 22.45 17.17 18.92
N ALA A 268 23.00 18.17 19.60
CA ALA A 268 24.17 18.03 20.48
C ALA A 268 23.75 17.71 21.92
N SER A 269 22.79 18.46 22.48
CA SER A 269 22.38 18.31 23.89
C SER A 269 21.23 17.32 24.11
N GLY A 270 20.41 17.05 23.08
CA GLY A 270 19.17 16.30 23.19
C GLY A 270 18.01 17.11 23.79
N GLU A 271 18.17 18.42 24.02
CA GLU A 271 17.11 19.28 24.53
C GLU A 271 15.92 19.33 23.56
N ARG A 272 14.72 19.09 24.11
CA ARG A 272 13.46 19.07 23.34
C ARG A 272 12.67 20.35 23.57
N VAL A 273 12.05 20.83 22.49
CA VAL A 273 11.13 21.96 22.53
C VAL A 273 9.85 21.57 21.80
N GLU A 274 8.69 21.76 22.44
CA GLU A 274 7.37 21.58 21.83
C GLU A 274 6.93 22.91 21.23
N HIS A 275 6.52 22.92 19.96
CA HIS A 275 6.18 24.12 19.19
C HIS A 275 4.68 24.28 18.94
N ALA A 276 3.95 23.17 18.71
CA ALA A 276 2.51 23.15 18.51
C ALA A 276 1.93 21.90 19.18
N THR A 277 1.02 22.10 20.13
CA THR A 277 0.53 21.06 21.06
C THR A 277 -0.99 20.99 21.15
N ASP A 278 -1.73 21.80 20.38
CA ASP A 278 -3.19 21.72 20.29
C ASP A 278 -3.67 20.35 19.78
N ASN A 279 -4.98 20.09 19.86
CA ASN A 279 -5.57 18.79 19.58
C ASN A 279 -5.79 18.49 18.09
N GLU A 280 -4.99 19.06 17.18
CA GLU A 280 -5.07 18.81 15.76
C GLU A 280 -4.07 17.73 15.32
N LEU A 281 -4.35 17.06 14.19
CA LEU A 281 -3.43 16.15 13.53
C LEU A 281 -2.41 16.96 12.71
N LYS A 282 -1.26 17.27 13.30
CA LYS A 282 -0.16 18.07 12.72
C LYS A 282 0.98 17.16 12.26
N LEU A 283 1.46 17.38 11.05
CA LEU A 283 2.38 16.48 10.37
C LEU A 283 3.41 17.24 9.54
N GLN A 284 4.51 16.58 9.20
CA GLN A 284 5.50 17.02 8.21
C GLN A 284 6.01 18.45 8.44
N PRO A 285 6.55 18.77 9.63
CA PRO A 285 7.07 20.10 9.92
C PRO A 285 8.36 20.41 9.16
N GLN A 286 8.58 21.69 8.87
CA GLN A 286 9.83 22.20 8.33
C GLN A 286 10.13 23.59 8.90
N PHE A 287 11.38 23.84 9.29
CA PHE A 287 11.83 25.20 9.62
C PHE A 287 11.83 26.09 8.36
N LEU A 288 11.21 27.24 8.45
CA LEU A 288 11.20 28.28 7.40
C LEU A 288 12.24 29.35 7.70
N SER A 289 12.43 29.68 8.98
CA SER A 289 13.41 30.63 9.50
C SER A 289 13.88 30.16 10.87
N LYS A 290 14.74 30.91 11.54
CA LYS A 290 15.28 30.57 12.86
C LYS A 290 14.22 30.36 13.95
N GLY A 291 13.02 30.83 13.81
CA GLY A 291 11.96 30.71 14.83
C GLY A 291 10.61 30.27 14.29
N GLU A 292 10.45 30.17 12.99
CA GLU A 292 9.18 29.81 12.36
C GLU A 292 9.22 28.38 11.81
N ILE A 293 8.15 27.61 12.05
CA ILE A 293 7.97 26.26 11.51
C ILE A 293 6.64 26.22 10.75
N GLY A 294 6.67 25.77 9.50
CA GLY A 294 5.47 25.39 8.74
C GLY A 294 5.17 23.91 8.96
N TYR A 295 3.91 23.55 8.96
CA TYR A 295 3.45 22.15 9.10
C TYR A 295 2.10 21.96 8.42
N LEU A 296 1.76 20.70 8.17
CA LEU A 296 0.47 20.28 7.62
C LEU A 296 -0.51 19.97 8.75
N VAL A 297 -1.72 20.51 8.67
CA VAL A 297 -2.87 20.06 9.47
C VAL A 297 -3.76 19.19 8.60
N LYS A 298 -4.11 17.99 9.08
CA LYS A 298 -5.01 17.08 8.39
C LYS A 298 -6.33 17.00 9.11
N TYR A 299 -7.41 16.99 8.32
CA TYR A 299 -8.79 16.89 8.76
C TYR A 299 -9.27 18.05 9.66
N GLY A 300 -10.56 18.25 9.65
CA GLY A 300 -11.21 19.30 10.45
C GLY A 300 -11.25 20.67 9.75
N PRO A 301 -11.73 21.68 10.47
CA PRO A 301 -11.98 23.00 9.88
C PRO A 301 -10.70 23.79 9.52
N ASN A 302 -9.56 23.36 10.05
CA ASN A 302 -8.26 24.01 9.83
C ASN A 302 -7.36 23.18 8.90
N GLU A 303 -7.88 22.20 8.19
CA GLU A 303 -7.08 21.38 7.26
C GLU A 303 -6.35 22.25 6.25
N GLY A 304 -5.03 22.04 6.15
CA GLY A 304 -4.15 22.80 5.24
C GLY A 304 -2.78 23.07 5.83
N LEU A 305 -2.16 24.19 5.43
CA LEU A 305 -0.85 24.61 5.91
C LEU A 305 -1.00 25.56 7.10
N ALA A 306 -0.24 25.31 8.16
CA ALA A 306 -0.20 26.13 9.35
C ALA A 306 1.25 26.47 9.74
N TYR A 307 1.39 27.48 10.60
CA TYR A 307 2.68 28.06 10.97
C TYR A 307 2.72 28.29 12.48
N THR A 308 3.91 28.25 13.06
CA THR A 308 4.10 28.59 14.50
C THR A 308 4.20 30.09 14.78
N SER A 309 4.23 30.92 13.75
CA SER A 309 4.15 32.38 13.83
C SER A 309 2.69 32.86 13.69
N ASP A 310 2.48 34.19 13.76
CA ASP A 310 1.18 34.82 13.51
C ASP A 310 0.77 34.82 12.03
N ARG A 311 1.48 34.11 11.17
CA ARG A 311 1.13 33.96 9.76
C ARG A 311 -0.23 33.22 9.63
N PRO A 312 -1.16 33.75 8.84
CA PRO A 312 -2.43 33.10 8.60
C PRO A 312 -2.26 31.70 8.03
N ALA A 313 -3.02 30.74 8.57
CA ALA A 313 -3.07 29.38 8.03
C ALA A 313 -3.71 29.38 6.64
N VAL A 314 -3.22 28.51 5.76
CA VAL A 314 -3.77 28.31 4.41
C VAL A 314 -4.71 27.11 4.44
N LYS A 315 -6.02 27.36 4.46
CA LYS A 315 -7.02 26.28 4.45
C LYS A 315 -7.07 25.59 3.09
N ARG A 316 -6.65 24.34 3.05
CA ARG A 316 -6.60 23.47 1.86
C ARG A 316 -6.83 22.03 2.23
N ALA A 317 -7.97 21.48 1.87
CA ALA A 317 -8.26 20.08 2.03
C ALA A 317 -7.53 19.22 0.97
N PHE A 318 -7.34 17.94 1.30
CA PHE A 318 -6.77 16.92 0.41
C PHE A 318 -5.35 17.20 -0.09
N ILE A 319 -4.54 17.91 0.69
CA ILE A 319 -3.12 18.07 0.40
C ILE A 319 -2.24 17.17 1.28
N ARG A 320 -1.04 16.86 0.77
CA ARG A 320 -0.03 16.02 1.45
C ARG A 320 1.38 16.52 1.15
N SER A 321 2.34 16.02 1.93
CA SER A 321 3.78 16.14 1.72
C SER A 321 4.24 17.55 1.35
N PRO A 322 3.90 18.61 2.13
CA PRO A 322 4.38 19.94 1.87
C PRO A 322 5.89 20.01 2.02
N HIS A 323 6.53 20.73 1.11
CA HIS A 323 7.95 21.05 1.18
C HIS A 323 8.13 22.54 0.84
N TRP A 324 8.63 23.30 1.80
CA TRP A 324 8.85 24.74 1.64
C TRP A 324 10.18 25.03 0.96
N SER A 325 10.19 26.08 0.15
CA SER A 325 11.40 26.51 -0.54
C SER A 325 12.46 27.02 0.45
N PRO A 326 13.75 26.86 0.14
CA PRO A 326 14.84 27.33 1.01
C PRO A 326 14.81 28.82 1.30
N ASP A 327 14.27 29.64 0.38
CA ASP A 327 14.11 31.09 0.54
C ASP A 327 12.85 31.47 1.33
N GLY A 328 12.05 30.49 1.74
CA GLY A 328 10.83 30.67 2.52
C GLY A 328 9.72 31.43 1.80
N LYS A 329 9.63 31.38 0.46
CA LYS A 329 8.61 32.11 -0.32
C LYS A 329 7.53 31.26 -0.91
N SER A 330 7.82 29.99 -1.16
CA SER A 330 6.91 29.05 -1.84
C SER A 330 6.81 27.72 -1.12
N VAL A 331 5.77 26.99 -1.40
CA VAL A 331 5.56 25.62 -0.93
C VAL A 331 5.12 24.73 -2.09
N VAL A 332 5.73 23.54 -2.21
CA VAL A 332 5.29 22.46 -3.09
C VAL A 332 4.53 21.43 -2.25
N TYR A 333 3.42 20.93 -2.73
CA TYR A 333 2.62 19.90 -2.07
C TYR A 333 1.87 19.03 -3.09
N GLU A 334 1.44 17.88 -2.63
CA GLU A 334 0.54 17.00 -3.39
C GLU A 334 -0.91 17.42 -3.19
N LYS A 335 -1.69 17.43 -4.27
CA LYS A 335 -3.17 17.39 -4.20
C LYS A 335 -3.63 16.00 -4.58
N VAL A 336 -4.40 15.39 -3.70
CA VAL A 336 -4.89 14.03 -3.88
C VAL A 336 -6.40 13.99 -4.01
N ALA A 337 -6.89 13.01 -4.78
CA ALA A 337 -8.31 12.69 -4.83
C ALA A 337 -8.52 11.19 -4.60
N PHE A 338 -9.64 10.87 -4.00
CA PHE A 338 -10.10 9.52 -3.77
C PHE A 338 -11.44 9.36 -4.49
N GLN A 339 -11.40 8.83 -5.70
CA GLN A 339 -12.62 8.60 -6.47
C GLN A 339 -13.27 7.29 -6.04
N PRO A 340 -14.58 7.28 -5.77
CA PRO A 340 -15.26 6.05 -5.35
C PRO A 340 -15.31 4.98 -6.45
N ALA A 341 -15.26 5.36 -7.72
CA ALA A 341 -15.24 4.43 -8.85
C ALA A 341 -13.85 4.42 -9.50
N ARG A 342 -13.06 3.40 -9.23
CA ARG A 342 -11.84 3.13 -9.99
C ARG A 342 -12.17 2.25 -11.19
N PRO A 343 -11.46 2.39 -12.32
CA PRO A 343 -11.60 1.42 -13.40
C PRO A 343 -11.10 0.05 -12.91
N VAL A 344 -12.05 -0.84 -12.66
CA VAL A 344 -11.75 -2.26 -12.50
C VAL A 344 -11.05 -2.73 -13.78
N TRP A 345 -10.01 -3.54 -13.64
CA TRP A 345 -9.20 -4.05 -14.76
C TRP A 345 -8.09 -3.11 -15.25
N LYS A 346 -7.78 -2.06 -14.53
CA LYS A 346 -6.64 -1.20 -14.88
C LYS A 346 -5.34 -2.02 -14.86
N GLN A 347 -4.53 -1.89 -15.90
CA GLN A 347 -3.21 -2.53 -15.94
C GLN A 347 -2.28 -1.82 -14.95
N LEU A 348 -1.58 -2.63 -14.15
CA LEU A 348 -0.54 -2.20 -13.24
C LEU A 348 0.85 -2.52 -13.82
N TYR A 349 1.88 -2.04 -13.17
CA TYR A 349 3.25 -2.45 -13.47
C TYR A 349 3.40 -3.97 -13.31
N SER A 350 4.25 -4.58 -14.12
CA SER A 350 4.54 -6.02 -14.05
C SER A 350 5.83 -6.27 -13.28
N TRP A 351 5.72 -6.54 -11.98
CA TRP A 351 6.86 -6.90 -11.12
C TRP A 351 7.49 -8.23 -11.50
N ASP A 352 6.69 -9.16 -11.99
CA ASP A 352 7.16 -10.41 -12.61
C ASP A 352 6.90 -10.34 -14.12
N LYS A 353 7.96 -10.44 -14.92
CA LYS A 353 7.90 -10.35 -16.39
C LYS A 353 6.97 -11.37 -17.04
N ASP A 354 6.72 -12.50 -16.37
CA ASP A 354 5.90 -13.58 -16.89
C ASP A 354 4.41 -13.33 -16.67
N TRP A 355 4.02 -12.35 -15.83
CA TRP A 355 2.65 -12.10 -15.47
C TRP A 355 2.19 -10.70 -15.89
N THR A 356 0.91 -10.56 -16.17
CA THR A 356 0.22 -9.27 -16.29
C THR A 356 -0.46 -8.99 -14.96
N TYR A 357 -0.28 -7.78 -14.43
CA TYR A 357 -0.92 -7.35 -13.20
C TYR A 357 -2.06 -6.39 -13.51
N ARG A 358 -3.21 -6.60 -12.88
CA ARG A 358 -4.39 -5.76 -13.06
C ARG A 358 -5.08 -5.48 -11.74
N GLU A 359 -5.58 -4.26 -11.61
CA GLU A 359 -6.39 -3.84 -10.47
C GLU A 359 -7.81 -4.39 -10.60
N THR A 360 -8.36 -4.88 -9.49
CA THR A 360 -9.76 -5.25 -9.34
C THR A 360 -10.31 -4.70 -8.03
N ASP A 361 -11.60 -4.85 -7.80
CA ASP A 361 -12.18 -4.57 -6.50
C ASP A 361 -11.94 -5.74 -5.53
N VAL A 362 -12.54 -5.70 -4.34
CA VAL A 362 -12.13 -6.57 -3.23
C VAL A 362 -12.64 -8.00 -3.38
N PHE A 363 -11.87 -8.97 -2.89
CA PHE A 363 -12.17 -10.40 -2.83
C PHE A 363 -12.54 -11.05 -4.18
N PRO A 364 -11.70 -10.91 -5.21
CA PRO A 364 -11.97 -11.57 -6.48
C PRO A 364 -11.83 -13.09 -6.35
N GLN A 365 -12.73 -13.83 -6.99
CA GLN A 365 -12.61 -15.29 -7.18
C GLN A 365 -13.07 -15.68 -8.57
N MET A 366 -12.53 -16.76 -9.11
CA MET A 366 -12.88 -17.25 -10.44
C MET A 366 -13.63 -18.59 -10.38
N SER A 367 -14.72 -18.68 -11.14
CA SER A 367 -15.43 -19.95 -11.36
C SER A 367 -14.67 -20.84 -12.35
N ARG A 368 -15.00 -22.15 -12.36
CA ARG A 368 -14.50 -23.10 -13.37
C ARG A 368 -14.94 -22.75 -14.80
N GLN A 369 -16.03 -21.98 -14.95
CA GLN A 369 -16.55 -21.51 -16.24
C GLN A 369 -15.88 -20.18 -16.68
N GLY A 370 -14.87 -19.70 -15.96
CA GLY A 370 -14.11 -18.50 -16.29
C GLY A 370 -14.87 -17.20 -16.03
N TRP A 371 -15.73 -17.14 -15.02
CA TRP A 371 -16.31 -15.90 -14.50
C TRP A 371 -15.58 -15.46 -13.22
N ILE A 372 -15.33 -14.18 -13.11
CA ILE A 372 -14.82 -13.56 -11.88
C ILE A 372 -16.00 -13.00 -11.08
N VAL A 373 -16.06 -13.33 -9.79
CA VAL A 373 -16.95 -12.70 -8.81
C VAL A 373 -16.10 -11.82 -7.88
N TYR A 374 -16.63 -10.69 -7.45
CA TYR A 374 -15.97 -9.77 -6.51
C TYR A 374 -17.00 -8.90 -5.77
N THR A 375 -16.58 -8.27 -4.68
CA THR A 375 -17.39 -7.28 -4.00
C THR A 375 -17.10 -5.90 -4.57
N ASP A 376 -18.11 -5.22 -5.07
CA ASP A 376 -18.02 -3.83 -5.51
C ASP A 376 -18.10 -2.88 -4.30
N LYS A 377 -17.00 -2.71 -3.63
CA LYS A 377 -16.90 -1.79 -2.48
C LYS A 377 -16.68 -0.34 -2.92
N GLN A 378 -16.03 -0.15 -4.04
CA GLN A 378 -15.65 1.20 -4.51
C GLN A 378 -16.85 2.05 -4.89
N THR A 379 -17.99 1.45 -5.21
CA THR A 379 -19.25 2.18 -5.47
C THR A 379 -20.00 2.54 -4.18
N GLY A 380 -19.53 2.11 -3.02
CA GLY A 380 -20.09 2.47 -1.71
C GLY A 380 -21.19 1.57 -1.19
N ASN A 381 -21.78 0.67 -1.99
CA ASN A 381 -22.88 -0.20 -1.58
C ASN A 381 -22.51 -1.68 -1.41
N ALA A 382 -21.25 -2.04 -1.54
CA ALA A 382 -20.72 -3.38 -1.32
C ALA A 382 -21.59 -4.52 -1.90
N SER A 383 -21.94 -4.43 -3.18
CA SER A 383 -22.74 -5.43 -3.90
C SER A 383 -21.88 -6.55 -4.48
N VAL A 384 -22.50 -7.70 -4.77
CA VAL A 384 -21.84 -8.81 -5.47
C VAL A 384 -21.91 -8.61 -6.97
N MET A 385 -20.74 -8.57 -7.60
CA MET A 385 -20.56 -8.35 -9.03
C MET A 385 -19.90 -9.56 -9.70
N VAL A 386 -20.20 -9.75 -10.99
CA VAL A 386 -19.48 -10.71 -11.84
C VAL A 386 -18.99 -10.03 -13.11
N MET A 387 -17.89 -10.55 -13.68
CA MET A 387 -17.33 -10.12 -14.97
C MET A 387 -16.54 -11.25 -15.63
N ARG A 388 -16.19 -11.07 -16.92
CA ARG A 388 -15.20 -11.93 -17.59
C ARG A 388 -13.78 -11.54 -17.20
N PRO A 389 -12.77 -12.43 -17.39
CA PRO A 389 -11.36 -12.17 -17.09
C PRO A 389 -10.73 -11.01 -17.86
N ASP A 390 -11.35 -10.57 -18.97
CA ASP A 390 -10.97 -9.39 -19.73
C ASP A 390 -11.66 -8.10 -19.24
N GLY A 391 -12.45 -8.19 -18.15
CA GLY A 391 -13.22 -7.08 -17.59
C GLY A 391 -14.55 -6.82 -18.30
N SER A 392 -14.87 -7.57 -19.35
CA SER A 392 -16.14 -7.45 -20.08
C SER A 392 -17.31 -8.09 -19.33
N GLN A 393 -18.54 -7.86 -19.80
CA GLN A 393 -19.79 -8.41 -19.27
C GLN A 393 -19.98 -8.18 -17.76
N LYS A 394 -19.48 -7.05 -17.25
CA LYS A 394 -19.63 -6.65 -15.86
C LYS A 394 -21.11 -6.45 -15.53
N ARG A 395 -21.60 -7.13 -14.49
CA ARG A 395 -22.98 -6.98 -14.02
C ARG A 395 -23.09 -7.27 -12.52
N ARG A 396 -24.11 -6.66 -11.89
CA ARG A 396 -24.51 -6.96 -10.52
C ARG A 396 -25.30 -8.25 -10.48
N VAL A 397 -25.00 -9.13 -9.51
CA VAL A 397 -25.73 -10.39 -9.28
C VAL A 397 -26.64 -10.26 -8.07
N PHE A 398 -26.20 -9.53 -7.04
CA PHE A 398 -26.97 -9.35 -5.81
C PHE A 398 -26.98 -7.88 -5.41
N ASP A 399 -28.16 -7.33 -5.21
CA ASP A 399 -28.37 -5.98 -4.70
C ASP A 399 -28.72 -6.05 -3.21
N ILE A 400 -28.09 -5.18 -2.42
CA ILE A 400 -28.31 -5.06 -0.99
C ILE A 400 -29.52 -4.21 -0.63
N GLU A 401 -30.11 -3.50 -1.60
CA GLU A 401 -31.29 -2.66 -1.38
C GLU A 401 -32.49 -3.50 -0.92
N GLY A 402 -33.21 -3.03 0.10
CA GLY A 402 -34.36 -3.75 0.64
C GLY A 402 -34.04 -5.01 1.43
N ARG A 403 -32.76 -5.29 1.76
CA ARG A 403 -32.33 -6.49 2.50
C ARG A 403 -32.23 -6.31 4.01
N GLY A 404 -32.84 -5.25 4.57
CA GLY A 404 -32.88 -5.03 6.02
C GLY A 404 -31.58 -4.53 6.64
N LEU A 405 -30.61 -4.09 5.83
CA LEU A 405 -29.38 -3.49 6.34
C LEU A 405 -29.63 -2.08 6.86
N ASP A 406 -28.89 -1.67 7.88
CA ASP A 406 -28.93 -0.30 8.40
C ASP A 406 -28.46 0.69 7.31
N PRO A 407 -29.33 1.61 6.84
CA PRO A 407 -28.97 2.55 5.77
C PRO A 407 -27.80 3.48 6.13
N VAL A 408 -27.62 3.78 7.44
CA VAL A 408 -26.50 4.61 7.91
C VAL A 408 -25.19 3.86 7.72
N LEU A 409 -25.15 2.58 8.10
CA LEU A 409 -23.96 1.74 7.91
C LEU A 409 -23.67 1.49 6.44
N VAL A 410 -24.69 1.27 5.61
CA VAL A 410 -24.52 1.11 4.14
C VAL A 410 -23.91 2.37 3.54
N LYS A 411 -24.45 3.55 3.88
CA LYS A 411 -23.93 4.85 3.41
C LYS A 411 -22.46 5.08 3.83
N GLN A 412 -22.09 4.58 5.00
CA GLN A 412 -20.71 4.67 5.50
C GLN A 412 -19.78 3.58 4.93
N GLY A 413 -20.27 2.65 4.11
CA GLY A 413 -19.51 1.50 3.62
C GLY A 413 -19.17 0.46 4.70
N LEU A 414 -19.94 0.43 5.80
CA LEU A 414 -19.75 -0.45 6.95
C LEU A 414 -20.72 -1.63 6.98
N ALA A 415 -21.65 -1.73 6.04
CA ALA A 415 -22.54 -2.87 5.84
C ALA A 415 -22.75 -3.10 4.34
N GLY A 416 -22.98 -4.37 3.98
CA GLY A 416 -23.20 -4.79 2.60
C GLY A 416 -23.03 -6.28 2.39
N ALA A 417 -22.91 -6.70 1.14
CA ALA A 417 -22.52 -8.06 0.74
C ALA A 417 -21.00 -8.12 0.55
N PHE A 418 -20.32 -9.09 1.15
CA PHE A 418 -18.87 -9.14 1.17
C PHE A 418 -18.33 -10.55 0.99
N GLN A 419 -17.13 -10.63 0.44
CA GLN A 419 -16.36 -11.84 0.14
C GLN A 419 -17.19 -12.93 -0.52
N PRO A 420 -17.54 -12.79 -1.79
CA PRO A 420 -18.27 -13.79 -2.54
C PRO A 420 -17.38 -14.99 -2.86
N ALA A 421 -17.99 -16.18 -2.92
CA ALA A 421 -17.34 -17.41 -3.32
C ALA A 421 -18.23 -18.23 -4.28
N TRP A 422 -17.62 -18.79 -5.33
CA TRP A 422 -18.30 -19.65 -6.29
C TRP A 422 -18.54 -21.03 -5.72
N SER A 423 -19.71 -21.61 -6.01
CA SER A 423 -19.88 -23.06 -5.96
C SER A 423 -19.06 -23.75 -7.06
N PRO A 424 -18.61 -25.00 -6.87
CA PRO A 424 -17.78 -25.71 -7.87
C PRO A 424 -18.45 -25.91 -9.23
N ASP A 425 -19.80 -26.01 -9.27
CA ASP A 425 -20.60 -26.09 -10.48
C ASP A 425 -20.78 -24.75 -11.20
N GLY A 426 -20.47 -23.63 -10.50
CA GLY A 426 -20.61 -22.27 -11.01
C GLY A 426 -22.06 -21.77 -11.07
N GLU A 427 -23.01 -22.46 -10.43
CA GLU A 427 -24.41 -22.06 -10.41
C GLU A 427 -24.76 -21.10 -9.28
N TRP A 428 -24.00 -21.16 -8.17
CA TRP A 428 -24.24 -20.38 -6.98
C TRP A 428 -23.05 -19.52 -6.59
N ILE A 429 -23.37 -18.40 -5.96
CA ILE A 429 -22.42 -17.52 -5.29
C ILE A 429 -22.85 -17.37 -3.84
N SER A 430 -21.99 -17.75 -2.89
CA SER A 430 -22.18 -17.47 -1.47
C SER A 430 -21.42 -16.23 -1.05
N PHE A 431 -21.90 -15.51 -0.01
CA PHE A 431 -21.29 -14.28 0.50
C PHE A 431 -21.78 -14.00 1.92
N GLY A 432 -21.09 -13.11 2.64
CA GLY A 432 -21.58 -12.54 3.88
C GLY A 432 -22.48 -11.34 3.59
N LEU A 433 -23.62 -11.21 4.28
CA LEU A 433 -24.53 -10.06 4.23
C LEU A 433 -24.73 -9.49 5.62
N GLY A 434 -24.37 -8.22 5.82
CA GLY A 434 -24.50 -7.55 7.11
C GLY A 434 -23.40 -6.53 7.35
N ALA A 435 -23.08 -6.29 8.62
CA ALA A 435 -21.97 -5.43 9.01
C ALA A 435 -20.63 -6.07 8.60
N TRP A 436 -19.71 -5.25 8.16
CA TRP A 436 -18.39 -5.73 7.78
C TRP A 436 -17.31 -4.68 8.00
N PHE A 437 -16.07 -4.97 7.57
CA PHE A 437 -14.91 -4.13 7.69
C PHE A 437 -14.60 -3.77 9.16
N PHE A 438 -14.80 -2.54 9.61
CA PHE A 438 -14.51 -2.13 10.99
C PHE A 438 -15.53 -2.62 12.03
N LEU A 439 -16.69 -3.10 11.58
CA LEU A 439 -17.75 -3.61 12.48
C LEU A 439 -17.86 -5.14 12.50
N ARG A 440 -16.92 -5.83 11.85
CA ARG A 440 -16.94 -7.30 11.70
C ARG A 440 -16.85 -8.10 13.01
N ASP A 441 -16.56 -7.45 14.11
CA ASP A 441 -16.50 -8.04 15.46
C ASP A 441 -17.54 -7.46 16.43
N LYS A 442 -18.35 -6.49 15.99
CA LYS A 442 -19.26 -5.73 16.85
C LYS A 442 -20.72 -5.75 16.41
N ALA A 443 -21.00 -6.28 15.25
CA ALA A 443 -22.34 -6.31 14.68
C ALA A 443 -22.57 -7.57 13.86
N ASN A 444 -23.81 -7.87 13.53
CA ASN A 444 -24.21 -9.14 12.95
C ASN A 444 -24.04 -9.17 11.42
N ALA A 445 -23.80 -10.37 10.89
CA ALA A 445 -23.88 -10.70 9.48
C ALA A 445 -24.30 -12.16 9.32
N ALA A 446 -24.90 -12.48 8.18
CA ALA A 446 -25.30 -13.84 7.84
C ALA A 446 -24.59 -14.31 6.56
N VAL A 447 -24.35 -15.61 6.44
CA VAL A 447 -23.96 -16.22 5.17
C VAL A 447 -25.22 -16.39 4.32
N TRP A 448 -25.13 -15.91 3.09
CA TRP A 448 -26.14 -16.02 2.05
C TRP A 448 -25.59 -16.73 0.82
N ARG A 449 -26.48 -17.19 -0.05
CA ARG A 449 -26.14 -17.57 -1.43
C ARG A 449 -27.21 -17.06 -2.40
N VAL A 450 -26.81 -16.92 -3.65
CA VAL A 450 -27.70 -16.51 -4.75
C VAL A 450 -27.27 -17.25 -6.02
N ARG A 451 -28.20 -17.53 -6.91
CA ARG A 451 -27.85 -18.06 -8.23
C ARG A 451 -27.09 -17.02 -9.06
N VAL A 452 -26.27 -17.48 -9.99
CA VAL A 452 -25.48 -16.60 -10.85
C VAL A 452 -26.32 -15.63 -11.68
N ASP A 453 -27.57 -15.97 -11.98
CA ASP A 453 -28.54 -15.10 -12.67
C ASP A 453 -29.22 -14.08 -11.73
N GLY A 454 -28.93 -14.12 -10.45
CA GLY A 454 -29.50 -13.24 -9.43
C GLY A 454 -30.78 -13.78 -8.77
N SER A 455 -31.29 -14.92 -9.19
CA SER A 455 -32.48 -15.56 -8.62
C SER A 455 -32.15 -16.40 -7.37
N GLY A 456 -33.17 -16.82 -6.65
CA GLY A 456 -33.07 -17.83 -5.59
C GLY A 456 -32.18 -17.41 -4.40
N ALA A 457 -32.16 -16.12 -4.03
CA ALA A 457 -31.39 -15.67 -2.88
C ALA A 457 -31.87 -16.34 -1.60
N GLU A 458 -30.95 -16.96 -0.85
CA GLU A 458 -31.23 -17.77 0.32
C GLU A 458 -30.25 -17.48 1.46
N GLN A 459 -30.79 -17.28 2.67
CA GLN A 459 -30.01 -17.15 3.90
C GLN A 459 -29.61 -18.51 4.44
N LEU A 460 -28.33 -18.73 4.73
CA LEU A 460 -27.78 -20.01 5.17
C LEU A 460 -27.51 -20.06 6.68
N THR A 461 -27.26 -18.93 7.33
CA THR A 461 -27.08 -18.82 8.79
C THR A 461 -28.10 -17.84 9.39
N ASP A 462 -28.39 -17.95 10.67
CA ASP A 462 -29.52 -17.24 11.33
C ASP A 462 -29.34 -15.72 11.49
N GLY A 463 -28.13 -15.18 11.23
CA GLY A 463 -27.83 -13.76 11.34
C GLY A 463 -27.75 -13.20 12.77
N LYS A 464 -27.78 -14.04 13.80
CA LYS A 464 -27.68 -13.61 15.21
C LYS A 464 -26.25 -13.32 15.64
N GLN A 465 -25.27 -13.76 14.87
CA GLN A 465 -23.85 -13.60 15.11
C GLN A 465 -23.19 -13.05 13.85
N HIS A 466 -21.91 -12.69 13.92
CA HIS A 466 -21.20 -12.32 12.72
C HIS A 466 -20.68 -13.55 11.97
N CYS A 467 -21.48 -14.05 11.03
CA CYS A 467 -21.13 -15.12 10.11
C CYS A 467 -20.79 -14.55 8.73
N GLY A 468 -19.66 -14.97 8.14
CA GLY A 468 -19.26 -14.48 6.83
C GLY A 468 -18.02 -15.17 6.30
N PHE A 469 -17.50 -14.66 5.18
CA PHE A 469 -16.31 -15.20 4.53
C PHE A 469 -16.48 -16.66 4.12
N PRO A 470 -17.53 -17.02 3.37
CA PRO A 470 -17.79 -18.39 2.99
C PRO A 470 -16.83 -18.89 1.91
N SER A 471 -16.57 -20.20 1.91
CA SER A 471 -15.89 -20.91 0.83
C SER A 471 -16.49 -22.31 0.67
N TYR A 472 -16.83 -22.72 -0.55
CA TYR A 472 -17.36 -24.05 -0.85
C TYR A 472 -16.29 -25.12 -0.80
N SER A 473 -16.67 -26.32 -0.35
CA SER A 473 -15.89 -27.54 -0.56
C SER A 473 -15.77 -27.88 -2.04
N ALA A 474 -14.77 -28.68 -2.42
CA ALA A 474 -14.51 -29.04 -3.81
C ALA A 474 -15.65 -29.81 -4.47
N ASP A 475 -16.46 -30.54 -3.68
CA ASP A 475 -17.65 -31.28 -4.10
C ASP A 475 -18.96 -30.46 -4.02
N GLY A 476 -18.90 -29.23 -3.49
CA GLY A 476 -20.03 -28.32 -3.38
C GLY A 476 -21.03 -28.61 -2.27
N LYS A 477 -20.79 -29.62 -1.42
CA LYS A 477 -21.73 -30.05 -0.39
C LYS A 477 -21.59 -29.31 0.93
N GLU A 478 -20.46 -28.71 1.18
CA GLU A 478 -20.18 -28.00 2.41
C GLU A 478 -19.72 -26.56 2.14
N ILE A 479 -19.94 -25.67 3.09
CA ILE A 479 -19.39 -24.32 3.14
C ILE A 479 -18.63 -24.16 4.44
N VAL A 480 -17.33 -23.82 4.38
CA VAL A 480 -16.61 -23.30 5.52
C VAL A 480 -16.85 -21.79 5.61
N TYR A 481 -17.06 -21.28 6.82
CA TYR A 481 -17.26 -19.86 7.07
C TYR A 481 -16.72 -19.47 8.44
N ARG A 482 -16.49 -18.17 8.64
CA ARG A 482 -16.12 -17.59 9.93
C ARG A 482 -17.37 -17.33 10.76
N LEU A 483 -17.31 -17.68 12.04
CA LEU A 483 -18.26 -17.25 13.06
C LEU A 483 -17.50 -16.48 14.15
N TRP A 484 -17.95 -15.24 14.42
CA TRP A 484 -17.48 -14.45 15.56
C TRP A 484 -18.66 -13.93 16.37
N SER A 485 -18.60 -14.14 17.66
CA SER A 485 -19.50 -13.62 18.65
C SER A 485 -18.71 -13.31 19.92
N ASP A 486 -19.37 -12.81 20.96
CA ASP A 486 -18.74 -12.61 22.26
C ASP A 486 -18.33 -13.94 22.91
N GLU A 487 -19.12 -14.98 22.71
CA GLU A 487 -18.93 -16.30 23.33
C GLU A 487 -18.03 -17.23 22.49
N HIS A 488 -18.14 -17.16 21.17
CA HIS A 488 -17.47 -18.09 20.26
C HIS A 488 -16.79 -17.38 19.11
N LYS A 489 -15.57 -17.81 18.80
CA LYS A 489 -14.82 -17.36 17.63
C LYS A 489 -14.20 -18.56 16.93
N GLY A 490 -14.13 -18.54 15.60
CA GLY A 490 -13.48 -19.61 14.83
C GLY A 490 -14.17 -19.91 13.52
N LEU A 491 -13.86 -21.06 12.97
CA LEU A 491 -14.41 -21.56 11.72
C LEU A 491 -15.47 -22.60 11.96
N ARG A 492 -16.49 -22.58 11.12
CA ARG A 492 -17.61 -23.53 11.10
C ARG A 492 -17.74 -24.13 9.71
N VAL A 493 -18.23 -25.36 9.63
CA VAL A 493 -18.56 -26.01 8.36
C VAL A 493 -20.03 -26.35 8.36
N LEU A 494 -20.76 -25.79 7.40
CA LEU A 494 -22.18 -26.05 7.16
C LEU A 494 -22.33 -27.09 6.06
N ASN A 495 -23.03 -28.17 6.33
CA ASN A 495 -23.49 -29.10 5.31
C ASN A 495 -24.76 -28.56 4.66
N LEU A 496 -24.76 -28.41 3.33
CA LEU A 496 -25.86 -27.78 2.60
C LEU A 496 -27.12 -28.65 2.47
N ASP A 497 -26.97 -29.97 2.49
CA ASP A 497 -28.09 -30.88 2.39
C ASP A 497 -28.81 -31.02 3.73
N THR A 498 -28.06 -31.29 4.80
CA THR A 498 -28.62 -31.53 6.14
C THR A 498 -28.86 -30.26 6.93
N ARG A 499 -28.28 -29.14 6.53
CA ARG A 499 -28.27 -27.84 7.27
C ARG A 499 -27.59 -27.93 8.64
N GLN A 500 -26.86 -28.97 8.93
CA GLN A 500 -26.12 -29.10 10.17
C GLN A 500 -24.78 -28.39 10.06
N THR A 501 -24.40 -27.73 11.17
CA THR A 501 -23.13 -27.03 11.32
C THR A 501 -22.25 -27.76 12.32
N ARG A 502 -20.97 -27.96 11.99
CA ARG A 502 -19.95 -28.47 12.91
C ARG A 502 -18.87 -27.43 13.15
N VAL A 503 -18.24 -27.50 14.32
CA VAL A 503 -17.05 -26.72 14.65
C VAL A 503 -15.85 -27.27 13.89
N LEU A 504 -15.11 -26.41 13.21
CA LEU A 504 -13.82 -26.77 12.62
C LEU A 504 -12.67 -26.30 13.51
N THR A 505 -12.73 -25.04 13.95
CA THR A 505 -11.72 -24.45 14.85
C THR A 505 -12.38 -23.58 15.90
N GLU A 506 -11.67 -23.40 17.02
CA GLU A 506 -11.93 -22.36 18.02
C GLU A 506 -10.70 -21.43 18.06
N GLY A 507 -10.91 -20.12 17.95
CA GLY A 507 -9.84 -19.12 17.93
C GLY A 507 -10.19 -17.90 17.09
N TYR A 508 -9.30 -16.94 17.07
CA TYR A 508 -9.45 -15.70 16.28
C TYR A 508 -9.12 -15.98 14.80
N ASP A 509 -9.91 -16.86 14.18
CA ASP A 509 -9.73 -17.34 12.81
C ASP A 509 -10.59 -16.56 11.83
N ASN A 510 -10.06 -16.30 10.64
CA ASN A 510 -10.70 -15.46 9.65
C ASN A 510 -10.34 -15.89 8.22
N LEU A 511 -11.12 -15.44 7.24
CA LEU A 511 -10.84 -15.59 5.80
C LEU A 511 -10.54 -17.03 5.39
N PRO A 512 -11.40 -18.02 5.70
CA PRO A 512 -11.16 -19.39 5.28
C PRO A 512 -11.32 -19.56 3.77
N GLY A 513 -10.48 -20.41 3.17
CA GLY A 513 -10.57 -20.80 1.77
C GLY A 513 -10.32 -22.29 1.59
N TRP A 514 -11.25 -23.00 0.94
CA TRP A 514 -11.08 -24.41 0.64
C TRP A 514 -10.14 -24.62 -0.54
N SER A 515 -9.20 -25.58 -0.44
CA SER A 515 -8.29 -25.87 -1.54
C SER A 515 -9.02 -26.50 -2.74
N PRO A 516 -8.56 -26.26 -3.99
CA PRO A 516 -9.18 -26.82 -5.19
C PRO A 516 -9.26 -28.36 -5.19
N ASP A 517 -8.33 -29.03 -4.53
CA ASP A 517 -8.32 -30.51 -4.40
C ASP A 517 -9.14 -31.02 -3.21
N GLY A 518 -9.77 -30.13 -2.44
CA GLY A 518 -10.61 -30.48 -1.30
C GLY A 518 -9.89 -30.99 -0.05
N LYS A 519 -8.54 -31.02 -0.04
CA LYS A 519 -7.75 -31.65 1.03
C LYS A 519 -7.38 -30.73 2.19
N SER A 520 -7.49 -29.41 2.00
CA SER A 520 -7.08 -28.43 3.00
C SER A 520 -7.96 -27.19 2.99
N ILE A 521 -8.00 -26.51 4.11
CA ILE A 521 -8.59 -25.20 4.27
C ILE A 521 -7.44 -24.26 4.70
N VAL A 522 -7.22 -23.17 3.96
CA VAL A 522 -6.31 -22.09 4.36
C VAL A 522 -7.11 -21.05 5.14
N PHE A 523 -6.52 -20.41 6.13
CA PHE A 523 -7.15 -19.34 6.88
C PHE A 523 -6.10 -18.46 7.58
N THR A 524 -6.54 -17.33 8.06
CA THR A 524 -5.74 -16.41 8.86
C THR A 524 -6.09 -16.56 10.33
N ARG A 525 -5.09 -16.71 11.21
CA ARG A 525 -5.27 -16.80 12.67
C ARG A 525 -4.50 -15.71 13.39
N LYS A 526 -5.15 -15.04 14.33
CA LYS A 526 -4.50 -14.09 15.23
C LYS A 526 -3.65 -14.83 16.25
N ARG A 527 -2.41 -14.40 16.40
CA ARG A 527 -1.52 -14.87 17.45
C ARG A 527 -1.89 -14.26 18.80
N THR A 528 -1.73 -15.03 19.86
CA THR A 528 -1.97 -14.56 21.24
C THR A 528 -0.77 -13.80 21.81
N GLU A 529 0.43 -14.11 21.34
CA GLU A 529 1.68 -13.57 21.86
C GLU A 529 1.93 -12.09 21.51
N ASP A 530 1.46 -11.63 20.35
CA ASP A 530 1.72 -10.27 19.86
C ASP A 530 0.56 -9.61 19.13
N GLY A 531 -0.57 -10.33 18.95
CA GLY A 531 -1.75 -9.82 18.27
C GLY A 531 -1.66 -9.76 16.74
N ASN A 532 -0.56 -10.19 16.13
CA ASN A 532 -0.39 -10.30 14.69
C ASN A 532 -1.07 -11.54 14.13
N PHE A 533 -1.20 -11.60 12.81
CA PHE A 533 -1.88 -12.68 12.10
C PHE A 533 -0.91 -13.48 11.26
N ASP A 534 -1.11 -14.80 11.22
CA ASP A 534 -0.39 -15.71 10.33
C ASP A 534 -1.35 -16.53 9.48
N ILE A 535 -0.80 -17.09 8.40
CA ILE A 535 -1.50 -18.05 7.54
C ILE A 535 -1.34 -19.45 8.10
N TYR A 536 -2.47 -20.12 8.23
CA TYR A 536 -2.60 -21.52 8.66
C TYR A 536 -3.29 -22.34 7.61
N THR A 537 -3.02 -23.64 7.62
CA THR A 537 -3.81 -24.64 6.91
C THR A 537 -4.28 -25.73 7.87
N ILE A 538 -5.42 -26.35 7.57
CA ILE A 538 -6.02 -27.44 8.34
C ILE A 538 -6.71 -28.42 7.40
N SER A 539 -6.79 -29.69 7.76
CA SER A 539 -7.62 -30.65 7.03
C SER A 539 -9.11 -30.41 7.29
N PRO A 540 -10.03 -30.78 6.37
CA PRO A 540 -11.47 -30.58 6.54
C PRO A 540 -12.08 -31.23 7.79
N ASP A 541 -11.47 -32.30 8.28
CA ASP A 541 -11.86 -33.00 9.51
C ASP A 541 -11.34 -32.35 10.81
N GLY A 542 -10.57 -31.27 10.70
CA GLY A 542 -9.97 -30.58 11.84
C GLY A 542 -8.58 -31.10 12.22
N SER A 543 -8.05 -32.10 11.54
CA SER A 543 -6.68 -32.60 11.75
C SER A 543 -5.63 -31.78 11.00
N ASN A 544 -4.34 -32.08 11.24
CA ASN A 544 -3.19 -31.52 10.51
C ASN A 544 -3.15 -29.99 10.48
N LEU A 545 -3.45 -29.34 11.62
CA LEU A 545 -3.28 -27.89 11.75
C LEU A 545 -1.81 -27.53 11.58
N PHE A 546 -1.50 -26.65 10.61
CA PHE A 546 -0.15 -26.24 10.27
C PHE A 546 -0.06 -24.72 10.14
N ARG A 547 0.93 -24.10 10.80
CA ARG A 547 1.27 -22.68 10.69
C ARG A 547 2.23 -22.48 9.53
N ALA A 548 1.76 -21.87 8.44
CA ALA A 548 2.52 -21.74 7.19
C ALA A 548 3.42 -20.51 7.16
N THR A 549 3.07 -19.45 7.89
CA THR A 549 3.93 -18.26 8.06
C THR A 549 4.30 -18.08 9.53
N THR A 550 5.54 -17.63 9.79
CA THR A 550 6.13 -17.63 11.14
C THR A 550 6.99 -16.40 11.44
N HIS A 551 7.02 -15.40 10.54
CA HIS A 551 7.72 -14.14 10.81
C HIS A 551 6.90 -13.24 11.76
N GLY A 552 7.53 -12.19 12.30
CA GLY A 552 6.92 -11.35 13.33
C GLY A 552 5.80 -10.41 12.85
N SER A 553 5.68 -10.16 11.52
CA SER A 553 4.66 -9.27 10.96
C SER A 553 3.30 -9.95 10.77
N SER A 554 2.31 -9.24 10.25
CA SER A 554 0.97 -9.79 9.94
C SER A 554 0.85 -10.28 8.51
N ASP A 555 0.12 -11.37 8.33
CA ASP A 555 -0.27 -11.98 7.06
C ASP A 555 -1.79 -12.15 6.99
N GLY A 556 -2.37 -11.94 5.81
CA GLY A 556 -3.82 -12.07 5.63
C GLY A 556 -4.22 -12.32 4.18
N HIS A 557 -5.54 -12.40 3.94
CA HIS A 557 -6.14 -12.54 2.62
C HIS A 557 -5.55 -13.70 1.79
N ALA A 558 -5.33 -14.86 2.46
CA ALA A 558 -4.79 -16.03 1.79
C ALA A 558 -5.82 -16.63 0.83
N VAL A 559 -5.37 -17.00 -0.37
CA VAL A 559 -6.16 -17.69 -1.39
C VAL A 559 -5.36 -18.83 -1.99
N TRP A 560 -6.06 -19.84 -2.45
CA TRP A 560 -5.45 -20.93 -3.22
C TRP A 560 -5.30 -20.57 -4.69
N THR A 561 -4.17 -20.92 -5.27
CA THR A 561 -4.02 -20.98 -6.72
C THR A 561 -4.60 -22.29 -7.26
N ALA A 562 -4.89 -22.37 -8.57
CA ALA A 562 -5.42 -23.58 -9.20
C ALA A 562 -4.48 -24.80 -9.07
N ASP A 563 -3.19 -24.59 -8.88
CA ASP A 563 -2.17 -25.62 -8.66
C ASP A 563 -1.90 -25.90 -7.17
N ASN A 564 -2.82 -25.52 -6.28
CA ASN A 564 -2.76 -25.74 -4.83
C ASN A 564 -1.56 -25.09 -4.12
N ARG A 565 -1.04 -23.97 -4.63
CA ARG A 565 -0.17 -23.06 -3.89
C ARG A 565 -1.00 -22.01 -3.16
N ILE A 566 -0.38 -21.30 -2.23
CA ILE A 566 -1.03 -20.26 -1.43
C ILE A 566 -0.46 -18.91 -1.82
N MET A 567 -1.34 -17.98 -2.21
CA MET A 567 -1.01 -16.54 -2.29
C MET A 567 -1.62 -15.82 -1.09
N TRP A 568 -0.91 -14.83 -0.59
CA TRP A 568 -1.40 -14.03 0.54
C TRP A 568 -0.84 -12.61 0.50
N SER A 569 -1.42 -11.73 1.31
CA SER A 569 -0.89 -10.40 1.56
C SER A 569 -0.13 -10.40 2.88
N GLY A 570 1.09 -9.88 2.88
CA GLY A 570 1.93 -9.83 4.08
C GLY A 570 2.56 -8.46 4.27
N SER A 571 2.82 -8.09 5.54
CA SER A 571 3.38 -6.79 5.91
C SER A 571 4.88 -6.82 6.22
N GLN A 572 5.55 -7.94 5.98
CA GLN A 572 6.97 -8.10 6.31
C GLN A 572 7.89 -7.10 5.58
N HIS A 573 7.60 -6.79 4.33
CA HIS A 573 8.40 -5.94 3.47
C HIS A 573 7.67 -4.68 2.98
N GLY A 574 6.49 -4.37 3.51
CA GLY A 574 5.73 -3.17 3.12
C GLY A 574 6.48 -1.88 3.43
N PHE A 575 6.17 -0.82 2.69
CA PHE A 575 6.74 0.51 2.85
C PHE A 575 6.06 1.25 4.02
N ARG A 576 6.52 1.03 5.24
CA ARG A 576 5.91 1.51 6.51
C ARG A 576 6.23 2.95 6.85
N ASP A 577 6.24 3.81 5.87
CA ASP A 577 6.40 5.25 6.04
C ASP A 577 5.18 5.85 6.78
N GLU A 578 5.41 6.88 7.57
CA GLU A 578 4.35 7.60 8.29
C GLU A 578 3.32 8.28 7.38
N ALA A 579 3.59 8.48 6.09
CA ALA A 579 2.63 9.05 5.15
C ALA A 579 1.33 8.26 5.03
N ALA A 580 1.37 6.94 5.26
CA ALA A 580 0.18 6.09 5.32
C ALA A 580 -0.80 6.48 6.41
N LEU A 581 -0.31 7.10 7.45
CA LEU A 581 -1.05 7.26 8.70
C LEU A 581 -2.21 8.24 8.59
N TYR A 582 -2.22 9.09 7.59
CA TYR A 582 -3.21 10.14 7.44
C TYR A 582 -4.03 10.11 6.15
N ASP A 583 -3.90 9.06 5.40
CA ASP A 583 -4.79 8.79 4.28
C ASP A 583 -5.76 7.70 4.68
N GLN A 584 -7.00 8.06 4.99
CA GLN A 584 -8.06 7.17 5.51
C GLN A 584 -8.33 5.90 4.70
N THR A 585 -7.67 5.72 3.58
CA THR A 585 -8.05 4.77 2.56
C THR A 585 -7.14 3.59 2.42
N PHE A 586 -5.95 3.57 3.06
CA PHE A 586 -5.02 2.47 2.82
C PHE A 586 -4.13 2.14 4.01
N GLN A 587 -3.66 0.92 3.98
CA GLN A 587 -2.62 0.36 4.81
C GLN A 587 -1.40 0.17 3.92
N GLN A 588 -0.28 0.77 4.25
CA GLN A 588 0.93 0.69 3.40
C GLN A 588 1.70 -0.63 3.55
N TYR A 589 1.11 -1.67 4.08
CA TYR A 589 1.88 -2.80 4.53
C TYR A 589 1.59 -4.10 3.78
N GLY A 590 0.76 -4.05 2.75
CA GLY A 590 0.38 -5.22 1.99
C GLY A 590 1.25 -5.38 0.75
N GLN A 591 2.04 -6.45 0.70
CA GLN A 591 2.63 -6.97 -0.53
C GLN A 591 2.11 -8.38 -0.77
N ILE A 592 2.05 -8.79 -2.03
CA ILE A 592 1.55 -10.12 -2.37
C ILE A 592 2.71 -11.10 -2.41
N TYR A 593 2.51 -12.24 -1.78
CA TYR A 593 3.45 -13.36 -1.71
C TYR A 593 2.83 -14.64 -2.27
N LEU A 594 3.70 -15.57 -2.59
CA LEU A 594 3.36 -16.94 -3.02
C LEU A 594 4.21 -17.94 -2.26
N MET A 595 3.62 -19.09 -1.86
CA MET A 595 4.32 -20.22 -1.28
C MET A 595 3.69 -21.55 -1.71
N ASN A 596 4.40 -22.63 -1.53
CA ASN A 596 3.85 -23.98 -1.60
C ASN A 596 2.93 -24.25 -0.40
N ARG A 597 2.05 -25.28 -0.49
CA ARG A 597 1.14 -25.67 0.59
C ARG A 597 1.88 -25.98 1.91
N ASP A 598 3.08 -26.54 1.84
CA ASP A 598 3.93 -26.87 2.98
C ASP A 598 4.69 -25.67 3.57
N GLY A 599 4.41 -24.46 3.11
CA GLY A 599 5.06 -23.24 3.56
C GLY A 599 6.45 -22.99 2.95
N SER A 600 6.94 -23.86 2.07
CA SER A 600 8.21 -23.69 1.36
C SER A 600 8.09 -22.78 0.14
N GLY A 601 9.22 -22.38 -0.44
CA GLY A 601 9.26 -21.63 -1.70
C GLY A 601 8.64 -20.23 -1.62
N LYS A 602 8.65 -19.60 -0.46
CA LYS A 602 8.11 -18.24 -0.27
C LYS A 602 8.81 -17.23 -1.16
N ARG A 603 8.04 -16.46 -1.92
CA ARG A 603 8.54 -15.33 -2.71
C ARG A 603 7.54 -14.20 -2.77
N MET A 604 8.01 -12.96 -2.82
CA MET A 604 7.21 -11.77 -3.02
C MET A 604 6.91 -11.57 -4.51
N LEU A 605 5.69 -11.14 -4.82
CA LEU A 605 5.19 -10.94 -6.18
C LEU A 605 4.96 -9.47 -6.52
N THR A 606 4.84 -8.60 -5.53
CA THR A 606 4.72 -7.15 -5.70
C THR A 606 5.75 -6.43 -4.85
N ASP A 607 6.22 -5.29 -5.31
CA ASP A 607 7.08 -4.37 -4.56
C ASP A 607 6.62 -2.96 -4.90
N SER A 608 5.65 -2.45 -4.13
CA SER A 608 5.05 -1.14 -4.34
C SER A 608 5.01 -0.34 -3.04
N LYS A 609 4.78 0.96 -3.17
CA LYS A 609 4.55 1.84 -2.02
C LYS A 609 3.15 1.64 -1.41
N TRP A 610 2.22 1.04 -2.14
CA TRP A 610 0.81 0.95 -1.80
C TRP A 610 0.46 -0.39 -1.14
N GLU A 611 -0.73 -0.49 -0.59
CA GLU A 611 -1.26 -1.77 -0.15
C GLU A 611 -1.74 -2.57 -1.36
N ASP A 612 -1.07 -3.67 -1.63
CA ASP A 612 -1.46 -4.68 -2.60
C ASP A 612 -2.00 -5.90 -1.86
N SER A 613 -3.25 -6.26 -2.11
CA SER A 613 -3.93 -7.29 -1.32
C SER A 613 -4.95 -8.08 -2.12
N MET A 614 -5.52 -9.10 -1.51
CA MET A 614 -6.62 -9.92 -2.05
C MET A 614 -6.31 -10.47 -3.45
N PRO A 615 -5.21 -11.23 -3.62
CA PRO A 615 -4.77 -11.69 -4.94
C PRO A 615 -5.69 -12.77 -5.52
N LEU A 616 -5.79 -12.77 -6.87
CA LEU A 616 -6.32 -13.87 -7.65
C LEU A 616 -5.43 -14.12 -8.87
N PHE A 617 -4.93 -15.31 -9.04
CA PHE A 617 -4.12 -15.71 -10.18
C PHE A 617 -4.96 -16.46 -11.23
N LEU A 618 -4.93 -15.96 -12.46
CA LEU A 618 -5.64 -16.53 -13.62
C LEU A 618 -4.61 -17.11 -14.61
N PRO A 619 -4.33 -18.41 -14.58
CA PRO A 619 -3.36 -19.02 -15.49
C PRO A 619 -3.86 -18.98 -16.94
N GLY A 620 -2.95 -18.76 -17.90
CA GLY A 620 -3.25 -18.79 -19.34
C GLY A 620 -4.16 -17.69 -19.87
N GLN A 621 -4.47 -16.67 -19.07
CA GLN A 621 -5.35 -15.54 -19.41
C GLN A 621 -4.54 -14.25 -19.71
N ALA A 622 -3.44 -14.35 -20.42
CA ALA A 622 -2.58 -13.19 -20.71
C ALA A 622 -2.88 -12.53 -22.06
#